data_ccbae1e6df7423f6c5b39534e5451dfd
#
_entry.id   ccbae1e6df7423f6c5b39534e5451dfd
#
_cell.length_a   1.000
_cell.length_b   1.000
_cell.length_c   1.000
_cell.angle_alpha   90.00
_cell.angle_beta   90.00
_cell.angle_gamma   90.00
#
_symmetry.space_group_name_H-M   'P 1'
#
loop_
_entity.id
_entity.type
_entity.pdbx_description
1 polymer ?
#
loop_
_entity_poly.entity_id
_entity_poly.type
_entity_poly.pdbx_seq_one_letter_code
_entity_poly.pdbx_strand_id
1 'polypeptide(L)'
;MKDGMVSLGTPDVAMRKQYYFRPSDRGYRAWDVDRLVARSKDFPRIEVALMNIPELDEAFPADEKGIVTWRNVVGHMALIEAADPNYPIILAANGDVMDGRHRIAKAVLAGKTTIAAVQFTDDPEPDYVNVYPHELPYEEETLDGISFRP
;
A
#
# COMPACT_ATOMS: atom_id res chain seq x y z
N MET A 1 -1.64 19.80 16.17
CA MET A 1 -2.04 19.38 15.82
C MET A 1 -2.70 18.95 15.88
N LYS A 2 -2.62 19.22 16.10
CA LYS A 2 -3.41 18.83 16.00
C LYS A 2 -3.63 18.04 16.47
N ASP A 3 -3.42 18.15 17.08
CA ASP A 3 -3.62 17.45 17.20
C ASP A 3 -3.42 16.84 17.41
N GLY A 4 -3.11 16.92 17.89
CA GLY A 4 -2.91 16.41 17.64
C GLY A 4 -2.60 15.81 17.67
N MET A 5 -2.45 15.86 18.04
CA MET A 5 -2.33 15.19 17.67
C MET A 5 -2.17 15.05 17.15
N VAL A 6 -1.92 15.33 17.34
CA VAL A 6 -1.94 15.13 16.65
C VAL A 6 -1.84 14.91 15.87
N SER A 7 -2.15 15.65 16.10
CA SER A 7 -2.12 15.10 14.89
C SER A 7 -0.78 14.65 14.46
N LEU A 8 -0.46 13.63 14.31
CA LEU A 8 0.81 13.07 14.07
C LEU A 8 1.18 13.02 12.60
N GLY A 9 0.37 13.56 11.74
CA GLY A 9 0.64 13.50 10.31
C GLY A 9 0.30 12.17 9.68
N THR A 10 -0.05 11.19 10.46
CA THR A 10 -0.33 9.87 9.92
C THR A 10 -1.59 9.82 9.08
N PRO A 11 -2.65 10.56 9.46
CA PRO A 11 -3.82 10.61 8.58
C PRO A 11 -3.46 11.14 7.19
N ASP A 12 -2.52 12.06 7.11
CA ASP A 12 -2.11 12.56 5.79
C ASP A 12 -1.46 11.48 4.97
N VAL A 13 -0.66 10.65 5.60
CA VAL A 13 -0.03 9.53 4.90
C VAL A 13 -1.10 8.57 4.40
N ALA A 14 -2.14 8.31 5.20
CA ALA A 14 -3.21 7.41 4.82
C ALA A 14 -4.01 7.93 3.63
N MET A 15 -4.00 9.25 3.42
CA MET A 15 -4.74 9.87 2.33
C MET A 15 -3.91 10.03 1.07
N ARG A 16 -2.62 9.76 1.14
CA ARG A 16 -1.76 9.92 -0.02
C ARG A 16 -2.00 8.79 -1.02
N LYS A 17 -1.84 9.14 -2.27
CA LYS A 17 -1.91 8.16 -3.34
C LYS A 17 -0.78 7.16 -3.20
N GLN A 18 -1.07 5.91 -3.50
CA GLN A 18 -0.11 4.84 -3.39
C GLN A 18 0.10 4.16 -4.73
N TYR A 19 1.27 3.58 -4.89
CA TYR A 19 1.66 2.89 -6.10
C TYR A 19 2.33 1.58 -5.76
N TYR A 20 2.17 0.63 -6.67
CA TYR A 20 2.93 -0.61 -6.67
C TYR A 20 4.01 -0.47 -7.73
N PHE A 21 5.24 -0.85 -7.40
CA PHE A 21 6.39 -0.64 -8.28
C PHE A 21 7.04 -1.96 -8.65
N ARG A 22 7.52 -2.02 -9.89
CA ARG A 22 8.45 -3.05 -10.34
C ARG A 22 9.57 -2.37 -11.12
N PRO A 23 10.79 -2.90 -11.04
CA PRO A 23 11.90 -2.32 -11.81
C PRO A 23 11.60 -2.34 -13.30
N SER A 24 12.12 -1.33 -14.00
CA SER A 24 12.06 -1.28 -15.46
C SER A 24 13.47 -0.92 -15.97
N ASP A 25 13.59 -0.65 -17.27
CA ASP A 25 14.89 -0.34 -17.83
C ASP A 25 15.53 0.87 -17.17
N ARG A 26 14.71 1.83 -16.80
CA ARG A 26 15.18 3.00 -16.08
C ARG A 26 14.12 3.30 -15.02
N GLY A 27 14.52 3.29 -13.75
CA GLY A 27 13.57 3.50 -12.67
C GLY A 27 12.59 2.36 -12.58
N TYR A 28 11.30 2.66 -12.60
CA TYR A 28 10.26 1.68 -12.29
C TYR A 28 9.08 1.78 -13.21
N ARG A 29 8.35 0.68 -13.31
CA ARG A 29 6.97 0.67 -13.75
C ARG A 29 6.13 0.89 -12.51
N ALA A 30 5.08 1.69 -12.61
CA ALA A 30 4.26 2.01 -11.45
C ALA A 30 2.79 1.79 -11.79
N TRP A 31 2.09 1.17 -10.86
CA TRP A 31 0.64 0.97 -10.95
C TRP A 31 -0.02 1.80 -9.86
N ASP A 32 -1.00 2.59 -10.26
CA ASP A 32 -1.81 3.38 -9.36
C ASP A 32 -2.72 2.43 -8.57
N VAL A 33 -2.59 2.39 -7.25
CA VAL A 33 -3.33 1.45 -6.43
C VAL A 33 -4.85 1.68 -6.55
N ASP A 34 -5.29 2.93 -6.66
CA ASP A 34 -6.72 3.19 -6.81
C ASP A 34 -7.27 2.52 -8.07
N ARG A 35 -6.48 2.49 -9.13
CA ARG A 35 -6.90 1.82 -10.35
C ARG A 35 -6.88 0.31 -10.19
N LEU A 36 -5.91 -0.22 -9.46
CA LEU A 36 -5.89 -1.65 -9.18
C LEU A 36 -7.13 -2.07 -8.40
N VAL A 37 -7.53 -1.27 -7.42
CA VAL A 37 -8.74 -1.53 -6.64
C VAL A 37 -9.96 -1.53 -7.57
N ALA A 38 -10.08 -0.53 -8.42
CA ALA A 38 -11.23 -0.45 -9.33
C ALA A 38 -11.28 -1.64 -10.29
N ARG A 39 -10.12 -2.06 -10.82
CA ARG A 39 -10.06 -3.13 -11.79
C ARG A 39 -10.35 -4.50 -11.17
N SER A 40 -10.07 -4.67 -9.88
CA SER A 40 -10.20 -5.97 -9.22
C SER A 40 -11.46 -6.09 -8.37
N LYS A 41 -12.32 -5.09 -8.35
CA LYS A 41 -13.43 -5.06 -7.40
C LYS A 41 -14.42 -6.21 -7.59
N ASP A 42 -14.53 -6.74 -8.79
CA ASP A 42 -15.47 -7.82 -9.09
C ASP A 42 -14.79 -9.20 -9.16
N PHE A 43 -13.51 -9.26 -8.83
CA PHE A 43 -12.80 -10.54 -8.83
C PHE A 43 -13.31 -11.40 -7.67
N PRO A 44 -13.34 -12.71 -7.84
CA PRO A 44 -13.70 -13.58 -6.73
C PRO A 44 -12.65 -13.49 -5.63
N ARG A 45 -13.11 -13.52 -4.39
CA ARG A 45 -12.19 -13.53 -3.26
C ARG A 45 -11.70 -14.94 -3.02
N ILE A 46 -10.41 -15.03 -2.70
CA ILE A 46 -9.79 -16.30 -2.34
C ILE A 46 -9.16 -16.12 -0.96
N GLU A 47 -8.89 -17.23 -0.30
CA GLU A 47 -8.18 -17.23 0.98
C GLU A 47 -6.74 -17.61 0.72
N VAL A 48 -5.83 -16.83 1.25
CA VAL A 48 -4.40 -17.08 1.09
C VAL A 48 -3.79 -17.30 2.46
N ALA A 49 -2.97 -18.33 2.57
CA ALA A 49 -2.28 -18.60 3.83
C ALA A 49 -1.24 -17.51 4.09
N LEU A 50 -1.28 -16.94 5.28
CA LEU A 50 -0.34 -15.86 5.62
C LEU A 50 1.10 -16.37 5.56
N MET A 51 1.34 -17.61 5.94
CA MET A 51 2.68 -18.17 5.89
C MET A 51 3.25 -18.27 4.47
N ASN A 52 2.40 -18.14 3.46
CA ASN A 52 2.83 -18.20 2.07
C ASN A 52 3.03 -16.84 1.44
N ILE A 53 3.04 -15.78 2.24
CA ILE A 53 3.25 -14.41 1.75
C ILE A 53 4.69 -14.02 2.04
N PRO A 54 5.58 -14.07 1.04
CA PRO A 54 7.00 -13.79 1.29
C PRO A 54 7.27 -12.35 1.69
N GLU A 55 6.39 -11.42 1.34
CA GLU A 55 6.57 -10.02 1.71
C GLU A 55 6.59 -9.80 3.21
N LEU A 56 6.06 -10.74 4.00
CA LEU A 56 6.13 -10.63 5.46
C LEU A 56 7.58 -10.69 5.96
N ASP A 57 8.46 -11.29 5.20
CA ASP A 57 9.87 -11.43 5.60
C ASP A 57 10.77 -10.45 4.87
N GLU A 58 10.19 -9.53 4.11
CA GLU A 58 10.97 -8.49 3.45
C GLU A 58 11.27 -7.36 4.42
N ALA A 59 12.28 -6.56 4.08
CA ALA A 59 12.69 -5.47 4.94
C ALA A 59 11.57 -4.44 5.10
N PHE A 60 11.46 -3.91 6.30
CA PHE A 60 10.53 -2.83 6.59
C PHE A 60 10.94 -1.59 5.79
N PRO A 61 9.98 -0.88 5.19
CA PRO A 61 10.34 0.28 4.39
C PRO A 61 10.97 1.38 5.23
N ALA A 62 12.09 1.90 4.75
CA ALA A 62 12.81 2.97 5.40
C ALA A 62 12.51 4.28 4.68
N ASP A 63 12.97 5.39 5.25
CA ASP A 63 12.84 6.67 4.57
C ASP A 63 13.81 6.73 3.38
N GLU A 64 13.80 7.85 2.67
CA GLU A 64 14.63 7.98 1.47
C GLU A 64 16.11 7.93 1.77
N LYS A 65 16.51 8.10 3.03
CA LYS A 65 17.90 7.99 3.45
C LYS A 65 18.27 6.58 3.89
N GLY A 66 17.34 5.67 3.83
CA GLY A 66 17.57 4.29 4.26
C GLY A 66 17.52 4.12 5.77
N ILE A 67 16.92 5.05 6.48
CA ILE A 67 16.88 5.03 7.94
C ILE A 67 15.45 4.76 8.39
N VAL A 68 15.30 3.84 9.36
CA VAL A 68 14.02 3.58 10.00
C VAL A 68 14.03 4.28 11.35
N THR A 69 13.20 5.30 11.49
CA THR A 69 13.10 6.06 12.73
C THR A 69 11.89 5.56 13.54
N TRP A 70 11.86 5.94 14.80
CA TRP A 70 10.67 5.66 15.62
C TRP A 70 9.42 6.26 14.99
N ARG A 71 9.55 7.45 14.39
CA ARG A 71 8.42 8.08 13.73
C ARG A 71 7.92 7.24 12.55
N ASN A 72 8.83 6.65 11.78
CA ASN A 72 8.43 5.74 10.70
C ASN A 72 7.65 4.56 11.26
N VAL A 73 8.14 3.97 12.35
CA VAL A 73 7.49 2.81 12.96
C VAL A 73 6.09 3.19 13.45
N VAL A 74 5.98 4.31 14.16
CA VAL A 74 4.68 4.77 14.68
C VAL A 74 3.70 5.03 13.53
N GLY A 75 4.19 5.64 12.44
CA GLY A 75 3.35 5.89 11.28
C GLY A 75 2.79 4.62 10.68
N HIS A 76 3.63 3.60 10.52
CA HIS A 76 3.17 2.32 9.99
C HIS A 76 2.25 1.61 10.97
N MET A 77 2.51 1.70 12.26
CA MET A 77 1.62 1.10 13.27
C MET A 77 0.22 1.71 13.19
N ALA A 78 0.15 3.02 13.02
CA ALA A 78 -1.14 3.69 12.88
C ALA A 78 -1.87 3.21 11.63
N LEU A 79 -1.15 3.03 10.52
CA LEU A 79 -1.75 2.52 9.30
C LEU A 79 -2.23 1.07 9.46
N ILE A 80 -1.47 0.26 10.20
CA ILE A 80 -1.86 -1.12 10.48
C ILE A 80 -3.16 -1.12 11.30
N GLU A 81 -3.24 -0.29 12.34
CA GLU A 81 -4.44 -0.23 13.17
C GLU A 81 -5.64 0.26 12.38
N ALA A 82 -5.43 1.20 11.47
CA ALA A 82 -6.51 1.77 10.68
C ALA A 82 -6.93 0.88 9.51
N ALA A 83 -6.14 -0.13 9.19
CA ALA A 83 -6.44 -0.98 8.05
C ALA A 83 -7.78 -1.70 8.24
N ASP A 84 -8.57 -1.74 7.17
CA ASP A 84 -9.89 -2.35 7.21
C ASP A 84 -9.82 -3.79 6.73
N PRO A 85 -10.01 -4.77 7.60
CA PRO A 85 -9.90 -6.17 7.20
C PRO A 85 -11.00 -6.64 6.25
N ASN A 86 -12.02 -5.83 6.02
CA ASN A 86 -13.09 -6.19 5.10
C ASN A 86 -12.68 -6.06 3.64
N TYR A 87 -11.58 -5.36 3.36
CA TYR A 87 -11.09 -5.24 2.00
C TYR A 87 -10.04 -6.31 1.74
N PRO A 88 -10.14 -7.01 0.61
CA PRO A 88 -9.14 -8.03 0.29
C PRO A 88 -7.82 -7.38 -0.12
N ILE A 89 -6.74 -8.10 0.09
CA ILE A 89 -5.46 -7.67 -0.47
C ILE A 89 -5.48 -7.96 -1.97
N ILE A 90 -4.60 -7.31 -2.71
CA ILE A 90 -4.55 -7.46 -4.16
C ILE A 90 -3.22 -8.11 -4.53
N LEU A 91 -3.30 -9.22 -5.24
CA LEU A 91 -2.14 -9.97 -5.70
C LEU A 91 -1.98 -9.87 -7.20
N ALA A 92 -0.75 -9.78 -7.64
CA ALA A 92 -0.41 -9.86 -9.05
C ALA A 92 -0.55 -11.31 -9.53
N ALA A 93 -0.47 -11.50 -10.83
CA ALA A 93 -0.58 -12.84 -11.42
C ALA A 93 0.46 -13.79 -10.85
N ASN A 94 1.66 -13.29 -10.52
CA ASN A 94 2.73 -14.11 -9.96
C ASN A 94 2.65 -14.26 -8.44
N GLY A 95 1.64 -13.65 -7.81
CA GLY A 95 1.46 -13.74 -6.37
C GLY A 95 2.05 -12.60 -5.56
N ASP A 96 2.76 -11.67 -6.18
CA ASP A 96 3.29 -10.51 -5.46
C ASP A 96 2.15 -9.68 -4.88
N VAL A 97 2.38 -9.11 -3.70
CA VAL A 97 1.40 -8.23 -3.07
C VAL A 97 1.46 -6.86 -3.74
N MET A 98 0.39 -6.52 -4.45
CA MET A 98 0.30 -5.21 -5.08
C MET A 98 -0.27 -4.17 -4.13
N ASP A 99 -1.13 -4.59 -3.20
CA ASP A 99 -1.73 -3.71 -2.20
C ASP A 99 -2.17 -4.51 -1.00
N GLY A 100 -1.96 -3.96 0.19
CA GLY A 100 -2.50 -4.54 1.41
C GLY A 100 -1.51 -4.97 2.45
N ARG A 101 -0.26 -4.50 2.41
CA ARG A 101 0.74 -4.93 3.40
C ARG A 101 0.31 -4.62 4.83
N HIS A 102 -0.35 -3.48 5.05
CA HIS A 102 -0.82 -3.13 6.40
C HIS A 102 -1.96 -4.05 6.84
N ARG A 103 -2.82 -4.48 5.91
CA ARG A 103 -3.88 -5.45 6.23
C ARG A 103 -3.28 -6.81 6.56
N ILE A 104 -2.22 -7.19 5.85
CA ILE A 104 -1.51 -8.44 6.15
C ILE A 104 -0.93 -8.37 7.56
N ALA A 105 -0.24 -7.29 7.89
CA ALA A 105 0.36 -7.13 9.22
C ALA A 105 -0.73 -7.17 10.30
N LYS A 106 -1.86 -6.54 10.06
CA LYS A 106 -2.96 -6.55 11.01
C LYS A 106 -3.50 -7.96 11.22
N ALA A 107 -3.61 -8.74 10.16
CA ALA A 107 -4.07 -10.12 10.26
C ALA A 107 -3.13 -10.96 11.10
N VAL A 108 -1.81 -10.77 10.90
CA VAL A 108 -0.81 -11.48 11.70
C VAL A 108 -0.97 -11.13 13.18
N LEU A 109 -1.10 -9.83 13.48
CA LEU A 109 -1.26 -9.39 14.86
C LEU A 109 -2.53 -9.95 15.49
N ALA A 110 -3.57 -10.15 14.71
CA ALA A 110 -4.82 -10.72 15.20
C ALA A 110 -4.79 -12.23 15.34
N GLY A 111 -3.66 -12.86 15.02
CA GLY A 111 -3.53 -14.30 15.14
C GLY A 111 -4.21 -15.10 14.05
N LYS A 112 -4.50 -14.47 12.92
CA LYS A 112 -5.13 -15.15 11.82
C LYS A 112 -4.13 -16.00 11.06
N THR A 113 -4.63 -17.03 10.38
CA THR A 113 -3.78 -17.90 9.56
C THR A 113 -3.96 -17.67 8.07
N THR A 114 -5.07 -17.03 7.69
CA THR A 114 -5.36 -16.72 6.29
C THR A 114 -5.83 -15.29 6.15
N ILE A 115 -5.84 -14.81 4.91
CA ILE A 115 -6.33 -13.48 4.61
C ILE A 115 -7.07 -13.53 3.27
N ALA A 116 -8.13 -12.73 3.16
CA ALA A 116 -8.87 -12.63 1.91
C ALA A 116 -8.07 -11.86 0.88
N ALA A 117 -8.09 -12.33 -0.35
CA ALA A 117 -7.33 -11.72 -1.44
C ALA A 117 -8.13 -11.78 -2.73
N VAL A 118 -7.79 -10.88 -3.66
CA VAL A 118 -8.15 -11.01 -5.06
C VAL A 118 -6.85 -11.06 -5.84
N GLN A 119 -6.85 -11.75 -6.97
CA GLN A 119 -5.61 -11.96 -7.72
C GLN A 119 -5.88 -11.76 -9.21
N PHE A 120 -5.00 -11.00 -9.84
CA PHE A 120 -5.07 -10.83 -11.28
C PHE A 120 -4.66 -12.13 -11.98
N THR A 121 -5.38 -12.49 -13.02
CA THR A 121 -4.96 -13.58 -13.90
C THR A 121 -3.84 -13.10 -14.80
N ASP A 122 -3.99 -11.89 -15.32
CA ASP A 122 -2.97 -11.20 -16.11
C ASP A 122 -2.82 -9.82 -15.52
N ASP A 123 -1.58 -9.39 -15.32
CA ASP A 123 -1.34 -8.08 -14.75
C ASP A 123 -1.79 -7.00 -15.71
N PRO A 124 -2.44 -5.94 -15.19
CA PRO A 124 -2.79 -4.83 -16.06
C PRO A 124 -1.54 -4.06 -16.48
N GLU A 125 -1.66 -3.29 -17.56
CA GLU A 125 -0.56 -2.45 -17.97
C GLU A 125 -0.25 -1.43 -16.88
N PRO A 126 1.02 -1.12 -16.67
CA PRO A 126 1.37 -0.10 -15.68
C PRO A 126 0.85 1.26 -16.12
N ASP A 127 0.59 2.09 -15.14
CA ASP A 127 0.12 3.45 -15.40
C ASP A 127 1.27 4.38 -15.75
N TYR A 128 2.48 4.04 -15.31
CA TYR A 128 3.69 4.80 -15.61
C TYR A 128 4.83 3.83 -15.88
N VAL A 129 5.71 4.21 -16.78
CA VAL A 129 6.86 3.39 -17.16
C VAL A 129 8.11 4.25 -17.09
N ASN A 130 9.20 3.66 -16.61
CA ASN A 130 10.50 4.33 -16.55
C ASN A 130 10.45 5.61 -15.72
N VAL A 131 9.82 5.52 -14.55
CA VAL A 131 9.70 6.66 -13.64
C VAL A 131 10.35 6.31 -12.31
N TYR A 132 10.70 7.36 -11.57
CA TYR A 132 11.15 7.20 -10.18
C TYR A 132 10.02 7.63 -9.26
N PRO A 133 9.95 7.07 -8.04
CA PRO A 133 8.85 7.37 -7.14
C PRO A 133 8.61 8.86 -6.92
N HIS A 134 9.67 9.65 -6.84
CA HIS A 134 9.51 11.08 -6.55
C HIS A 134 8.91 11.86 -7.72
N GLU A 135 8.84 11.25 -8.90
CA GLU A 135 8.28 11.90 -10.08
C GLU A 135 6.77 11.76 -10.18
N LEU A 136 6.15 10.97 -9.30
CA LEU A 136 4.73 10.64 -9.40
C LEU A 136 3.89 11.57 -8.54
N PRO A 137 2.61 11.78 -8.92
CA PRO A 137 1.71 12.56 -8.08
C PRO A 137 1.26 11.75 -6.87
N TYR A 138 1.41 12.33 -5.69
CA TYR A 138 1.01 11.68 -4.44
C TYR A 138 -0.13 12.40 -3.74
N GLU A 139 -0.39 13.64 -4.12
CA GLU A 139 -1.42 14.41 -3.47
C GLU A 139 -2.75 14.11 -4.11
N GLU A 140 -3.76 13.88 -3.27
CA GLU A 140 -5.10 13.76 -3.79
C GLU A 140 -5.60 15.12 -4.19
N GLU A 141 -6.43 15.15 -5.23
CA GLU A 141 -7.14 16.35 -5.56
C GLU A 141 -8.08 16.65 -4.42
N THR A 142 -8.07 17.87 -3.95
CA THR A 142 -8.94 18.21 -2.84
C THR A 142 -10.30 18.57 -3.35
N LEU A 143 -11.31 18.19 -2.59
CA LEU A 143 -12.67 18.43 -2.97
C LEU A 143 -13.03 19.90 -2.99
N ASP A 144 -12.36 20.68 -2.16
CA ASP A 144 -12.67 22.09 -2.01
C ASP A 144 -11.60 22.98 -2.57
N GLY A 145 -10.73 22.44 -3.36
CA GLY A 145 -9.60 23.19 -3.85
C GLY A 145 -8.54 23.41 -2.80
N ILE A 146 -8.69 22.78 -1.65
CA ILE A 146 -7.71 22.86 -0.58
C ILE A 146 -6.72 21.73 -0.76
N SER A 147 -5.46 22.08 -0.76
CA SER A 147 -4.43 21.09 -0.95
C SER A 147 -4.07 20.42 0.37
N PHE A 148 -3.93 19.11 0.34
CA PHE A 148 -3.44 18.36 1.49
C PHE A 148 -1.94 18.19 1.43
N ARG A 149 -1.27 19.10 0.80
CA ARG A 149 0.16 19.00 0.68
C ARG A 149 0.82 18.96 2.02
N PRO A 150 1.80 18.12 2.16
CA PRO A 150 2.57 18.09 3.39
C PRO A 150 3.34 19.37 3.60
#